data_28b353d35bbcb7cdbd62b2e72c06f6bb
#
_entry.id   28b353d35bbcb7cdbd62b2e72c06f6bb
#
_cell.length_a   1.000
_cell.length_b   1.000
_cell.length_c   1.000
_cell.angle_alpha   90.00
_cell.angle_beta   90.00
_cell.angle_gamma   90.00
#
_symmetry.space_group_name_H-M   'P 1'
#
loop_
_entity.id
_entity.type
_entity.pdbx_description
1 polymer ?
#
loop_
_entity_poly.entity_id
_entity_poly.type
_entity_poly.pdbx_seq_one_letter_code
_entity_poly.pdbx_strand_id
1 'polypeptide(L)'
;MSSVCFLVSNGGLSAELNHPDYETRVSIIKNKLYRDGVEMDDDIIHYLADNIKTNIRELEGAIISLIAHSSFNRKDITIDLARKIVENYVKNTKREISIDQIQQVVSDYFQMDVETLQSKTRKRHIVQARQLAMYFSKKMTKASLASIGSQIGKRDHATVLHACKTVDNLASTDKQFNKYVEDLSKKLTN
;
A
#
# COMPACT_ATOMS: atom_id res chain seq x y z
N MET A 1 -22.31 18.72 12.60
CA MET A 1 -22.16 19.88 11.69
C MET A 1 -20.72 19.84 11.20
N SER A 2 -20.51 19.23 10.04
CA SER A 2 -19.18 19.09 9.44
C SER A 2 -18.84 20.38 8.71
N SER A 3 -17.82 21.09 9.20
CA SER A 3 -17.31 22.30 8.54
C SER A 3 -16.57 21.91 7.28
N VAL A 4 -17.17 22.19 6.14
CA VAL A 4 -16.49 22.15 4.83
C VAL A 4 -15.66 23.43 4.75
N CYS A 5 -14.36 23.31 4.87
CA CYS A 5 -13.43 24.43 4.69
C CYS A 5 -13.12 24.58 3.21
N PHE A 6 -13.65 25.64 2.58
CA PHE A 6 -13.31 26.01 1.20
C PHE A 6 -12.09 26.91 1.20
N LEU A 7 -10.98 26.43 0.67
CA LEU A 7 -9.83 27.27 0.34
C LEU A 7 -9.95 27.71 -1.13
N VAL A 8 -10.19 28.99 -1.34
CA VAL A 8 -10.18 29.61 -2.66
C VAL A 8 -8.75 30.04 -2.98
N SER A 9 -8.09 29.31 -3.85
CA SER A 9 -6.84 29.72 -4.47
C SER A 9 -7.11 30.21 -5.90
N ASN A 10 -6.40 31.24 -6.33
CA ASN A 10 -6.58 31.91 -7.61
C ASN A 10 -6.70 30.93 -8.79
N GLY A 11 -7.93 30.71 -9.26
CA GLY A 11 -8.21 30.04 -10.54
C GLY A 11 -8.86 28.67 -10.49
N GLY A 12 -9.23 28.11 -9.32
CA GLY A 12 -9.92 26.82 -9.26
C GLY A 12 -10.53 26.52 -7.89
N LEU A 13 -11.71 25.91 -7.89
CA LEU A 13 -12.36 25.39 -6.69
C LEU A 13 -11.66 24.08 -6.30
N SER A 14 -10.83 24.09 -5.27
CA SER A 14 -10.26 22.89 -4.69
C SER A 14 -11.14 22.39 -3.55
N ALA A 15 -11.85 21.28 -3.74
CA ALA A 15 -12.55 20.59 -2.67
C ALA A 15 -11.61 19.51 -2.11
N GLU A 16 -11.23 19.63 -0.84
CA GLU A 16 -10.53 18.57 -0.11
C GLU A 16 -11.54 17.45 0.19
N LEU A 17 -11.41 16.33 -0.51
CA LEU A 17 -12.21 15.14 -0.24
C LEU A 17 -11.60 14.42 0.97
N ASN A 18 -12.07 14.76 2.16
CA ASN A 18 -11.75 14.03 3.37
C ASN A 18 -12.35 12.62 3.32
N HIS A 19 -11.66 11.66 3.93
CA HIS A 19 -12.21 10.32 4.10
C HIS A 19 -13.55 10.38 4.83
N PRO A 20 -14.59 9.64 4.35
CA PRO A 20 -15.89 9.65 4.98
C PRO A 20 -15.81 9.19 6.44
N ASP A 21 -16.54 9.86 7.31
CA ASP A 21 -16.69 9.42 8.69
C ASP A 21 -17.48 8.10 8.77
N TYR A 22 -17.59 7.55 9.97
CA TYR A 22 -18.26 6.27 10.19
C TYR A 22 -19.73 6.30 9.77
N GLU A 23 -20.46 7.33 10.15
CA GLU A 23 -21.90 7.47 9.84
C GLU A 23 -22.15 7.61 8.35
N THR A 24 -21.30 8.37 7.68
CA THR A 24 -21.34 8.51 6.22
C THR A 24 -21.07 7.15 5.54
N ARG A 25 -20.11 6.35 6.02
CA ARG A 25 -19.87 5.01 5.47
C ARG A 25 -21.07 4.08 5.64
N VAL A 26 -21.69 4.05 6.83
CA VAL A 26 -22.92 3.28 7.08
C VAL A 26 -24.04 3.71 6.12
N SER A 27 -24.21 5.03 5.94
CA SER A 27 -25.22 5.56 5.02
C SER A 27 -24.95 5.16 3.56
N ILE A 28 -23.69 5.17 3.12
CA ILE A 28 -23.29 4.74 1.77
C ILE A 28 -23.64 3.26 1.58
N ILE A 29 -23.34 2.38 2.57
CA ILE A 29 -23.66 0.96 2.50
C ILE A 29 -25.16 0.77 2.39
N LYS A 30 -25.96 1.36 3.29
CA LYS A 30 -27.41 1.24 3.29
C LYS A 30 -28.04 1.73 1.99
N ASN A 31 -27.60 2.86 1.45
CA ASN A 31 -28.06 3.38 0.17
C ASN A 31 -27.73 2.44 -1.00
N LYS A 32 -26.55 1.84 -0.99
CA LYS A 32 -26.14 0.89 -2.03
C LYS A 32 -26.99 -0.38 -1.99
N LEU A 33 -27.17 -0.96 -0.81
CA LEU A 33 -28.02 -2.15 -0.61
C LEU A 33 -29.47 -1.88 -1.05
N TYR A 34 -30.03 -0.72 -0.69
CA TYR A 34 -31.39 -0.33 -1.10
C TYR A 34 -31.51 -0.24 -2.63
N ARG A 35 -30.53 0.36 -3.31
CA ARG A 35 -30.53 0.45 -4.79
C ARG A 35 -30.43 -0.91 -5.46
N ASP A 36 -29.65 -1.82 -4.88
CA ASP A 36 -29.42 -3.15 -5.44
C ASP A 36 -30.51 -4.17 -4.98
N GLY A 37 -31.47 -3.74 -4.14
CA GLY A 37 -32.58 -4.56 -3.66
C GLY A 37 -32.13 -5.73 -2.78
N VAL A 38 -31.03 -5.55 -2.03
CA VAL A 38 -30.43 -6.59 -1.19
C VAL A 38 -30.58 -6.23 0.28
N GLU A 39 -31.03 -7.20 1.08
CA GLU A 39 -31.06 -7.08 2.55
C GLU A 39 -29.76 -7.65 3.14
N MET A 40 -29.25 -6.98 4.17
CA MET A 40 -28.04 -7.37 4.89
C MET A 40 -28.19 -7.00 6.36
N ASP A 41 -27.76 -7.89 7.25
CA ASP A 41 -27.80 -7.66 8.69
C ASP A 41 -27.03 -6.43 9.11
N ASP A 42 -27.56 -5.64 10.04
CA ASP A 42 -26.93 -4.43 10.54
C ASP A 42 -25.52 -4.71 11.11
N ASP A 43 -25.29 -5.84 11.75
CA ASP A 43 -23.97 -6.24 12.25
C ASP A 43 -22.92 -6.33 11.14
N ILE A 44 -23.29 -6.80 9.96
CA ILE A 44 -22.41 -6.88 8.79
C ILE A 44 -22.15 -5.47 8.23
N ILE A 45 -23.17 -4.63 8.17
CA ILE A 45 -23.05 -3.24 7.73
C ILE A 45 -22.06 -2.48 8.61
N HIS A 46 -22.22 -2.61 9.92
CA HIS A 46 -21.33 -1.98 10.89
C HIS A 46 -19.92 -2.54 10.81
N TYR A 47 -19.76 -3.85 10.64
CA TYR A 47 -18.46 -4.48 10.46
C TYR A 47 -17.71 -3.95 9.23
N LEU A 48 -18.39 -3.82 8.08
CA LEU A 48 -17.81 -3.23 6.87
C LEU A 48 -17.38 -1.78 7.08
N ALA A 49 -18.27 -0.97 7.68
CA ALA A 49 -18.00 0.43 7.95
C ALA A 49 -16.81 0.65 8.90
N ASP A 50 -16.60 -0.23 9.86
CA ASP A 50 -15.49 -0.17 10.82
C ASP A 50 -14.14 -0.59 10.21
N ASN A 51 -14.15 -1.55 9.30
CA ASN A 51 -12.93 -2.15 8.79
C ASN A 51 -12.44 -1.55 7.47
N ILE A 52 -13.34 -0.99 6.64
CA ILE A 52 -12.97 -0.36 5.37
C ILE A 52 -13.05 1.18 5.54
N LYS A 53 -11.92 1.78 5.94
CA LYS A 53 -11.81 3.22 6.25
C LYS A 53 -11.12 4.04 5.14
N THR A 54 -10.54 3.37 4.18
CA THR A 54 -9.58 3.93 3.22
C THR A 54 -10.25 4.78 2.15
N ASN A 55 -11.21 4.23 1.42
CA ASN A 55 -11.94 4.99 0.39
C ASN A 55 -13.32 4.37 0.08
N ILE A 56 -14.20 5.20 -0.49
CA ILE A 56 -15.57 4.80 -0.85
C ILE A 56 -15.57 3.69 -1.92
N ARG A 57 -14.62 3.71 -2.85
CA ARG A 57 -14.55 2.72 -3.94
C ARG A 57 -14.27 1.32 -3.41
N GLU A 58 -13.43 1.20 -2.40
CA GLU A 58 -13.16 -0.09 -1.74
C GLU A 58 -14.38 -0.59 -0.97
N LEU A 59 -15.08 0.31 -0.29
CA LEU A 59 -16.31 -0.01 0.41
C LEU A 59 -17.40 -0.50 -0.56
N GLU A 60 -17.60 0.20 -1.67
CA GLU A 60 -18.53 -0.24 -2.73
C GLU A 60 -18.10 -1.56 -3.38
N GLY A 61 -16.81 -1.73 -3.64
CA GLY A 61 -16.26 -2.97 -4.17
C GLY A 61 -16.47 -4.18 -3.25
N ALA A 62 -16.33 -3.99 -1.94
CA ALA A 62 -16.60 -5.03 -0.95
C ALA A 62 -18.08 -5.43 -0.93
N ILE A 63 -19.00 -4.45 -1.00
CA ILE A 63 -20.45 -4.69 -1.07
C ILE A 63 -20.79 -5.48 -2.34
N ILE A 64 -20.28 -5.05 -3.50
CA ILE A 64 -20.51 -5.75 -4.78
C ILE A 64 -20.01 -7.20 -4.69
N SER A 65 -18.84 -7.41 -4.10
CA SER A 65 -18.28 -8.76 -3.93
C SER A 65 -19.13 -9.64 -3.01
N LEU A 66 -19.70 -9.08 -1.94
CA LEU A 66 -20.63 -9.79 -1.05
C LEU A 66 -21.91 -10.19 -1.78
N ILE A 67 -22.52 -9.25 -2.50
CA ILE A 67 -23.75 -9.50 -3.26
C ILE A 67 -23.51 -10.56 -4.35
N ALA A 68 -22.41 -10.45 -5.08
CA ALA A 68 -22.07 -11.42 -6.12
C ALA A 68 -21.86 -12.82 -5.52
N HIS A 69 -21.16 -12.92 -4.40
CA HIS A 69 -20.91 -14.20 -3.72
C HIS A 69 -22.19 -14.86 -3.19
N SER A 70 -23.10 -14.05 -2.64
CA SER A 70 -24.42 -14.51 -2.20
C SER A 70 -25.26 -14.99 -3.38
N SER A 71 -25.32 -14.20 -4.44
CA SER A 71 -26.09 -14.53 -5.65
C SER A 71 -25.59 -15.79 -6.35
N PHE A 72 -24.28 -15.96 -6.50
CA PHE A 72 -23.68 -17.15 -7.13
C PHE A 72 -23.89 -18.42 -6.32
N ASN A 73 -23.77 -18.35 -5.00
CA ASN A 73 -23.85 -19.51 -4.13
C ASN A 73 -25.26 -19.77 -3.61
N ARG A 74 -26.24 -18.91 -3.89
CA ARG A 74 -27.60 -18.94 -3.33
C ARG A 74 -27.60 -19.10 -1.80
N LYS A 75 -26.68 -18.37 -1.14
CA LYS A 75 -26.50 -18.36 0.32
C LYS A 75 -26.65 -16.95 0.84
N ASP A 76 -27.19 -16.82 2.04
CA ASP A 76 -27.30 -15.56 2.73
C ASP A 76 -25.91 -14.95 2.98
N ILE A 77 -25.86 -13.61 3.05
CA ILE A 77 -24.64 -12.88 3.38
C ILE A 77 -24.37 -13.09 4.87
N THR A 78 -23.28 -13.75 5.19
CA THR A 78 -22.88 -14.03 6.58
C THR A 78 -21.70 -13.18 7.01
N ILE A 79 -21.56 -12.98 8.32
CA ILE A 79 -20.41 -12.23 8.88
C ILE A 79 -19.06 -12.89 8.54
N ASP A 80 -19.01 -14.21 8.44
CA ASP A 80 -17.79 -14.94 8.06
C ASP A 80 -17.39 -14.68 6.59
N LEU A 81 -18.37 -14.53 5.70
CA LEU A 81 -18.14 -14.12 4.33
C LEU A 81 -17.65 -12.68 4.28
N ALA A 82 -18.25 -11.78 5.06
CA ALA A 82 -17.83 -10.41 5.18
C ALA A 82 -16.37 -10.31 5.67
N ARG A 83 -16.00 -11.09 6.70
CA ARG A 83 -14.62 -11.15 7.20
C ARG A 83 -13.61 -11.53 6.11
N LYS A 84 -13.88 -12.60 5.36
CA LYS A 84 -13.00 -13.05 4.27
C LYS A 84 -12.83 -11.98 3.18
N ILE A 85 -13.92 -11.31 2.82
CA ILE A 85 -13.88 -10.26 1.80
C ILE A 85 -13.11 -9.04 2.32
N VAL A 86 -13.42 -8.56 3.54
CA VAL A 86 -12.71 -7.45 4.17
C VAL A 86 -11.21 -7.74 4.28
N GLU A 87 -10.82 -8.94 4.71
CA GLU A 87 -9.40 -9.33 4.75
C GLU A 87 -8.70 -9.20 3.39
N ASN A 88 -9.38 -9.57 2.31
CA ASN A 88 -8.82 -9.42 0.96
C ASN A 88 -8.69 -7.95 0.56
N TYR A 89 -9.67 -7.10 0.91
CA TYR A 89 -9.58 -5.67 0.65
C TYR A 89 -8.52 -5.01 1.52
N VAL A 90 -8.47 -5.29 2.81
CA VAL A 90 -7.46 -4.75 3.75
C VAL A 90 -6.05 -5.25 3.41
N LYS A 91 -5.89 -6.50 2.98
CA LYS A 91 -4.59 -7.02 2.49
C LYS A 91 -4.16 -6.36 1.18
N ASN A 92 -5.12 -6.05 0.29
CA ASN A 92 -4.85 -5.34 -0.97
C ASN A 92 -4.64 -3.83 -0.77
N THR A 93 -5.14 -3.27 0.34
CA THR A 93 -4.95 -1.86 0.74
C THR A 93 -3.62 -1.63 1.47
N LYS A 94 -2.81 -2.69 1.72
CA LYS A 94 -1.39 -2.45 1.97
C LYS A 94 -0.90 -1.69 0.76
N ARG A 95 -0.73 -0.37 0.93
CA ARG A 95 -0.21 0.58 -0.06
C ARG A 95 0.82 -0.15 -0.90
N GLU A 96 0.58 -0.29 -2.21
CA GLU A 96 1.64 -0.74 -3.10
C GLU A 96 2.75 0.28 -2.92
N ILE A 97 3.72 -0.08 -2.09
CA ILE A 97 4.85 0.80 -1.82
C ILE A 97 5.54 1.05 -3.16
N SER A 98 5.74 2.31 -3.50
CA SER A 98 6.40 2.66 -4.75
C SER A 98 7.92 2.55 -4.61
N ILE A 99 8.63 2.40 -5.75
CA ILE A 99 10.10 2.40 -5.76
C ILE A 99 10.63 3.71 -5.20
N ASP A 100 9.96 4.84 -5.47
CA ASP A 100 10.38 6.16 -4.97
C ASP A 100 10.24 6.26 -3.45
N GLN A 101 9.17 5.71 -2.87
CA GLN A 101 9.00 5.64 -1.42
C GLN A 101 10.09 4.77 -0.77
N ILE A 102 10.44 3.64 -1.40
CA ILE A 102 11.53 2.78 -0.90
C ILE A 102 12.85 3.53 -0.94
N GLN A 103 13.15 4.23 -2.04
CA GLN A 103 14.36 5.06 -2.14
C GLN A 103 14.40 6.13 -1.04
N GLN A 104 13.28 6.82 -0.78
CA GLN A 104 13.20 7.83 0.26
C GLN A 104 13.47 7.24 1.64
N VAL A 105 12.79 6.15 2.02
CA VAL A 105 12.95 5.50 3.33
C VAL A 105 14.40 4.99 3.53
N VAL A 106 15.01 4.43 2.49
CA VAL A 106 16.40 3.97 2.55
C VAL A 106 17.36 5.15 2.65
N SER A 107 17.13 6.22 1.90
CA SER A 107 17.96 7.44 1.94
C SER A 107 17.92 8.09 3.32
N ASP A 108 16.73 8.23 3.90
CA ASP A 108 16.54 8.78 5.25
C ASP A 108 17.24 7.91 6.30
N TYR A 109 17.16 6.59 6.18
CA TYR A 109 17.81 5.66 7.11
C TYR A 109 19.34 5.80 7.09
N PHE A 110 19.94 5.97 5.92
CA PHE A 110 21.38 6.17 5.75
C PHE A 110 21.82 7.63 5.80
N GLN A 111 20.91 8.57 6.11
CA GLN A 111 21.15 9.99 6.22
C GLN A 111 21.81 10.57 4.94
N MET A 112 21.26 10.23 3.79
CA MET A 112 21.68 10.74 2.48
C MET A 112 20.46 11.17 1.66
N ASP A 113 20.67 11.98 0.63
CA ASP A 113 19.62 12.30 -0.34
C ASP A 113 19.45 11.20 -1.40
N VAL A 114 18.29 11.17 -2.04
CA VAL A 114 17.96 10.18 -3.09
C VAL A 114 18.91 10.35 -4.30
N GLU A 115 19.36 11.54 -4.61
CA GLU A 115 20.30 11.80 -5.71
C GLU A 115 21.64 11.12 -5.46
N THR A 116 22.15 11.20 -4.22
CA THR A 116 23.36 10.49 -3.79
C THR A 116 23.19 8.99 -3.88
N LEU A 117 22.04 8.45 -3.46
CA LEU A 117 21.73 7.02 -3.57
C LEU A 117 21.76 6.58 -5.04
N GLN A 118 21.19 7.35 -5.96
CA GLN A 118 21.15 7.06 -7.40
C GLN A 118 22.49 7.31 -8.12
N SER A 119 23.43 8.02 -7.51
CA SER A 119 24.70 8.42 -8.11
C SER A 119 25.56 7.21 -8.56
N LYS A 120 26.56 7.47 -9.38
CA LYS A 120 27.53 6.42 -9.82
C LYS A 120 28.65 6.14 -8.81
N THR A 121 28.59 6.77 -7.62
CA THR A 121 29.63 6.60 -6.59
C THR A 121 29.78 5.14 -6.15
N ARG A 122 31.01 4.76 -5.79
CA ARG A 122 31.39 3.43 -5.30
C ARG A 122 31.67 3.40 -3.80
N LYS A 123 31.36 4.48 -3.06
CA LYS A 123 31.52 4.51 -1.60
C LYS A 123 30.66 3.41 -0.96
N ARG A 124 31.28 2.62 -0.09
CA ARG A 124 30.69 1.36 0.45
C ARG A 124 29.29 1.58 1.01
N HIS A 125 29.10 2.56 1.88
CA HIS A 125 27.78 2.84 2.52
C HIS A 125 26.69 3.20 1.48
N ILE A 126 27.04 3.93 0.42
CA ILE A 126 26.07 4.30 -0.64
C ILE A 126 25.75 3.09 -1.53
N VAL A 127 26.75 2.23 -1.80
CA VAL A 127 26.54 1.00 -2.54
C VAL A 127 25.61 0.07 -1.75
N GLN A 128 25.83 -0.08 -0.45
CA GLN A 128 24.97 -0.89 0.42
C GLN A 128 23.52 -0.34 0.48
N ALA A 129 23.36 0.98 0.65
CA ALA A 129 22.04 1.61 0.61
C ALA A 129 21.32 1.36 -0.73
N ARG A 130 22.02 1.51 -1.84
CA ARG A 130 21.49 1.23 -3.18
C ARG A 130 21.09 -0.23 -3.37
N GLN A 131 21.91 -1.17 -2.90
CA GLN A 131 21.59 -2.60 -2.94
C GLN A 131 20.35 -2.93 -2.13
N LEU A 132 20.19 -2.34 -0.94
CA LEU A 132 19.00 -2.47 -0.11
C LEU A 132 17.76 -1.89 -0.78
N ALA A 133 17.87 -0.70 -1.41
CA ALA A 133 16.76 -0.10 -2.17
C ALA A 133 16.32 -1.01 -3.33
N MET A 134 17.25 -1.59 -4.09
CA MET A 134 16.94 -2.54 -5.16
C MET A 134 16.30 -3.83 -4.61
N TYR A 135 16.81 -4.35 -3.51
CA TYR A 135 16.30 -5.55 -2.84
C TYR A 135 14.85 -5.39 -2.38
N PHE A 136 14.57 -4.30 -1.65
CA PHE A 136 13.22 -4.03 -1.17
C PHE A 136 12.27 -3.70 -2.31
N SER A 137 12.72 -2.99 -3.35
CA SER A 137 11.91 -2.73 -4.54
C SER A 137 11.49 -4.03 -5.23
N LYS A 138 12.40 -5.01 -5.37
CA LYS A 138 12.06 -6.33 -5.92
C LYS A 138 11.11 -7.11 -5.01
N LYS A 139 11.27 -7.01 -3.68
CA LYS A 139 10.52 -7.80 -2.70
C LYS A 139 9.12 -7.26 -2.44
N MET A 140 8.94 -5.93 -2.51
CA MET A 140 7.73 -5.25 -2.05
C MET A 140 6.91 -4.62 -3.18
N THR A 141 7.44 -4.59 -4.42
CA THR A 141 6.74 -4.07 -5.59
C THR A 141 6.55 -5.15 -6.65
N LYS A 142 5.61 -4.93 -7.57
CA LYS A 142 5.41 -5.77 -8.76
C LYS A 142 6.26 -5.32 -9.96
N ALA A 143 7.19 -4.37 -9.75
CA ALA A 143 7.99 -3.80 -10.81
C ALA A 143 9.00 -4.82 -11.38
N SER A 144 9.25 -4.75 -12.68
CA SER A 144 10.27 -5.56 -13.33
C SER A 144 11.68 -5.14 -12.90
N LEU A 145 12.65 -6.07 -12.94
CA LEU A 145 14.06 -5.75 -12.63
C LEU A 145 14.61 -4.62 -13.48
N ALA A 146 14.17 -4.52 -14.74
CA ALA A 146 14.56 -3.45 -15.64
C ALA A 146 14.01 -2.08 -15.17
N SER A 147 12.73 -2.04 -14.73
CA SER A 147 12.11 -0.84 -14.18
C SER A 147 12.80 -0.40 -12.89
N ILE A 148 13.08 -1.34 -11.98
CA ILE A 148 13.80 -1.07 -10.73
C ILE A 148 15.19 -0.49 -11.03
N GLY A 149 15.95 -1.10 -11.92
CA GLY A 149 17.28 -0.62 -12.28
C GLY A 149 17.25 0.76 -12.92
N SER A 150 16.29 1.01 -13.82
CA SER A 150 16.10 2.31 -14.46
C SER A 150 15.86 3.43 -13.45
N GLN A 151 15.01 3.20 -12.44
CA GLN A 151 14.64 4.17 -11.42
C GLN A 151 15.72 4.35 -10.35
N ILE A 152 16.51 3.30 -10.04
CA ILE A 152 17.57 3.36 -9.02
C ILE A 152 18.95 3.58 -9.67
N GLY A 153 19.10 4.74 -10.28
CA GLY A 153 20.39 5.21 -10.82
C GLY A 153 20.73 4.65 -12.21
N LYS A 154 19.73 4.38 -13.07
CA LYS A 154 19.87 3.91 -14.46
C LYS A 154 20.79 2.69 -14.57
N ARG A 155 20.48 1.65 -13.80
CA ARG A 155 21.19 0.37 -13.77
C ARG A 155 20.45 -0.67 -14.62
N ASP A 156 21.19 -1.66 -15.11
CA ASP A 156 20.62 -2.79 -15.82
C ASP A 156 19.96 -3.81 -14.86
N HIS A 157 19.17 -4.71 -15.41
CA HIS A 157 18.49 -5.76 -14.66
C HIS A 157 19.46 -6.75 -13.99
N ALA A 158 20.64 -6.97 -14.59
CA ALA A 158 21.66 -7.87 -14.03
C ALA A 158 22.26 -7.28 -12.74
N THR A 159 22.48 -5.96 -12.72
CA THR A 159 22.90 -5.22 -11.52
C THR A 159 21.89 -5.36 -10.39
N VAL A 160 20.59 -5.25 -10.67
CA VAL A 160 19.53 -5.43 -9.67
C VAL A 160 19.53 -6.86 -9.13
N LEU A 161 19.62 -7.85 -10.01
CA LEU A 161 19.67 -9.25 -9.61
C LEU A 161 20.88 -9.56 -8.73
N HIS A 162 22.06 -9.04 -9.11
CA HIS A 162 23.29 -9.17 -8.32
C HIS A 162 23.16 -8.50 -6.96
N ALA A 163 22.58 -7.28 -6.91
CA ALA A 163 22.33 -6.57 -5.66
C ALA A 163 21.45 -7.40 -4.70
N CYS A 164 20.37 -8.01 -5.20
CA CYS A 164 19.50 -8.86 -4.39
C CYS A 164 20.26 -10.06 -3.80
N LYS A 165 21.04 -10.77 -4.62
CA LYS A 165 21.88 -11.91 -4.15
C LYS A 165 22.91 -11.46 -3.11
N THR A 166 23.52 -10.29 -3.30
CA THR A 166 24.48 -9.72 -2.36
C THR A 166 23.84 -9.41 -1.01
N VAL A 167 22.63 -8.82 -1.03
CA VAL A 167 21.88 -8.53 0.20
C VAL A 167 21.52 -9.81 0.94
N ASP A 168 21.00 -10.83 0.24
CA ASP A 168 20.67 -12.12 0.86
C ASP A 168 21.91 -12.77 1.51
N ASN A 169 23.06 -12.76 0.84
CA ASN A 169 24.31 -13.29 1.38
C ASN A 169 24.80 -12.50 2.59
N LEU A 170 24.80 -11.14 2.51
CA LEU A 170 25.26 -10.31 3.61
C LEU A 170 24.32 -10.40 4.82
N ALA A 171 23.01 -10.46 4.61
CA ALA A 171 22.06 -10.64 5.70
C ALA A 171 22.27 -11.95 6.47
N SER A 172 22.73 -13.00 5.80
CA SER A 172 23.01 -14.29 6.45
C SER A 172 24.39 -14.36 7.15
N THR A 173 25.36 -13.53 6.74
CA THR A 173 26.76 -13.62 7.20
C THR A 173 27.20 -12.46 8.09
N ASP A 174 26.58 -11.31 7.97
CA ASP A 174 26.91 -10.07 8.69
C ASP A 174 25.75 -9.61 9.57
N LYS A 175 25.90 -9.73 10.89
CA LYS A 175 24.88 -9.33 11.88
C LYS A 175 24.50 -7.85 11.80
N GLN A 176 25.47 -6.99 11.52
CA GLN A 176 25.20 -5.54 11.39
C GLN A 176 24.40 -5.24 10.13
N PHE A 177 24.72 -5.91 9.02
CA PHE A 177 23.98 -5.76 7.78
C PHE A 177 22.57 -6.34 7.89
N ASN A 178 22.39 -7.47 8.57
CA ASN A 178 21.07 -8.04 8.86
C ASN A 178 20.18 -7.06 9.63
N LYS A 179 20.76 -6.34 10.59
CA LYS A 179 20.01 -5.30 11.32
C LYS A 179 19.48 -4.20 10.38
N TYR A 180 20.25 -3.79 9.36
CA TYR A 180 19.75 -2.84 8.36
C TYR A 180 18.54 -3.40 7.61
N VAL A 181 18.56 -4.67 7.24
CA VAL A 181 17.45 -5.34 6.56
C VAL A 181 16.21 -5.39 7.45
N GLU A 182 16.35 -5.75 8.73
CA GLU A 182 15.25 -5.82 9.68
C GLU A 182 14.64 -4.45 9.96
N ASP A 183 15.46 -3.44 10.23
CA ASP A 183 15.02 -2.08 10.54
C ASP A 183 14.29 -1.45 9.34
N LEU A 184 14.86 -1.58 8.14
CA LEU A 184 14.22 -1.10 6.91
C LEU A 184 12.93 -1.87 6.60
N SER A 185 12.90 -3.18 6.81
CA SER A 185 11.68 -3.97 6.64
C SER A 185 10.55 -3.46 7.52
N LYS A 186 10.82 -3.16 8.80
CA LYS A 186 9.84 -2.59 9.73
C LYS A 186 9.36 -1.21 9.28
N LYS A 187 10.28 -0.33 8.85
CA LYS A 187 9.94 1.02 8.38
C LYS A 187 9.12 1.05 7.09
N LEU A 188 9.32 0.07 6.22
CA LEU A 188 8.61 -0.05 4.95
C LEU A 188 7.25 -0.75 5.09
N THR A 189 6.98 -1.43 6.21
CA THR A 189 5.73 -2.16 6.45
C THR A 189 4.73 -1.36 7.31
N ASN A 190 5.21 -0.34 8.03
CA ASN A 190 4.39 0.58 8.82
C ASN A 190 3.94 1.77 7.98
#